data_f29576ba49ef12b1d03f8a0afac0ec3d
#
_entry.id   f29576ba49ef12b1d03f8a0afac0ec3d
#
_cell.length_a   1.000
_cell.length_b   1.000
_cell.length_c   1.000
_cell.angle_alpha   90.00
_cell.angle_beta   90.00
_cell.angle_gamma   90.00
#
_symmetry.space_group_name_H-M   'P 1'
#
loop_
_entity.id
_entity.type
_entity.pdbx_description
1 polymer ?
#
loop_
_entity_poly.entity_id
_entity_poly.type
_entity_poly.pdbx_seq_one_letter_code
_entity_poly.pdbx_strand_id
1 'polypeptide(L)'
;FLQAGEQLKGTTVELMKMGEPGVPTLDAFINSNLKKGEKIGFDGRVVSMDEGQLYDEIAKKHEGCIEYSVDLIDEIWTDRPPLSEKPAFDLDVKYTGKTVAEKLADIREKMVEAEADMHVVTTLDDICWTLNIRGDDSDFFPLVLSYALMDEKSYHLYIDERKLDDNIKARFAADGVVIHPYNDIYE
;
A
#
# COMPACT_ATOMS: atom_id res chain seq x y z
N PHE A 1 -3.85 21.51 9.50
CA PHE A 1 -3.72 21.71 10.96
C PHE A 1 -5.00 22.17 11.65
N LEU A 2 -5.88 22.99 11.01
CA LEU A 2 -7.09 23.53 11.66
C LEU A 2 -8.02 22.42 12.15
N GLN A 3 -8.40 21.47 11.28
CA GLN A 3 -9.27 20.36 11.63
C GLN A 3 -8.67 19.50 12.76
N ALA A 4 -7.39 19.11 12.62
CA ALA A 4 -6.71 18.33 13.65
C ALA A 4 -6.65 19.07 14.99
N GLY A 5 -6.38 20.39 14.97
CA GLY A 5 -6.41 21.21 16.19
C GLY A 5 -7.76 21.24 16.90
N GLU A 6 -8.87 21.23 16.14
CA GLU A 6 -10.21 21.16 16.75
C GLU A 6 -10.53 19.75 17.29
N GLN A 7 -10.20 18.71 16.53
CA GLN A 7 -10.47 17.30 16.89
C GLN A 7 -9.66 16.82 18.10
N LEU A 8 -8.46 17.37 18.30
CA LEU A 8 -7.58 17.00 19.40
C LEU A 8 -7.83 17.78 20.70
N LYS A 9 -8.74 18.77 20.70
CA LYS A 9 -9.08 19.53 21.91
C LYS A 9 -9.62 18.62 23.01
N GLY A 10 -9.03 18.72 24.19
CA GLY A 10 -9.40 17.92 25.35
C GLY A 10 -8.88 16.49 25.36
N THR A 11 -8.06 16.12 24.40
CA THR A 11 -7.30 14.87 24.39
C THR A 11 -5.89 15.06 24.96
N THR A 12 -5.16 13.96 25.18
CA THR A 12 -3.75 13.96 25.57
C THR A 12 -2.80 14.00 24.38
N VAL A 13 -3.32 14.06 23.13
CA VAL A 13 -2.55 14.05 21.92
C VAL A 13 -2.08 15.47 21.58
N GLU A 14 -0.79 15.66 21.42
CA GLU A 14 -0.17 16.92 21.04
C GLU A 14 -0.03 17.03 19.52
N LEU A 15 -0.50 18.12 18.94
CA LEU A 15 -0.40 18.41 17.51
C LEU A 15 0.94 19.06 17.18
N MET A 16 1.83 18.33 16.55
CA MET A 16 3.08 18.84 15.98
C MET A 16 2.84 19.40 14.57
N LYS A 17 2.89 20.72 14.41
CA LYS A 17 2.65 21.40 13.12
C LYS A 17 3.91 21.39 12.25
N MET A 18 4.31 20.23 11.77
CA MET A 18 5.52 20.05 10.96
C MET A 18 5.54 21.03 9.77
N GLY A 19 6.67 21.70 9.57
CA GLY A 19 6.85 22.76 8.58
C GLY A 19 6.73 24.18 9.12
N GLU A 20 6.21 24.37 10.36
CA GLU A 20 6.25 25.67 11.02
C GLU A 20 7.62 25.90 11.73
N PRO A 21 8.05 27.16 11.88
CA PRO A 21 9.30 27.47 12.57
C PRO A 21 9.34 26.91 14.00
N GLY A 22 10.43 26.20 14.33
CA GLY A 22 10.63 25.63 15.66
C GLY A 22 9.97 24.26 15.89
N VAL A 23 9.21 23.74 14.92
CA VAL A 23 8.65 22.40 14.98
C VAL A 23 9.59 21.42 14.27
N PRO A 24 10.07 20.37 14.97
CA PRO A 24 10.98 19.40 14.37
C PRO A 24 10.27 18.53 13.32
N THR A 25 11.04 17.97 12.39
CA THR A 25 10.59 16.88 11.53
C THR A 25 10.44 15.61 12.35
N LEU A 26 9.74 14.58 11.83
CA LEU A 26 9.51 13.32 12.53
C LEU A 26 10.84 12.63 12.91
N ASP A 27 11.77 12.54 11.96
CA ASP A 27 13.10 11.99 12.16
C ASP A 27 13.93 12.75 13.20
N ALA A 28 13.89 14.10 13.15
CA ALA A 28 14.55 14.93 14.14
C ALA A 28 13.94 14.75 15.54
N PHE A 29 12.61 14.63 15.63
CA PHE A 29 11.91 14.36 16.88
C PHE A 29 12.29 13.00 17.46
N ILE A 30 12.24 11.94 16.65
CA ILE A 30 12.64 10.58 17.07
C ILE A 30 14.10 10.58 17.55
N ASN A 31 15.01 11.13 16.74
CA ASN A 31 16.43 11.17 17.08
C ASN A 31 16.73 11.95 18.37
N SER A 32 15.94 12.99 18.69
CA SER A 32 16.13 13.79 19.90
C SER A 32 15.57 13.14 21.16
N ASN A 33 14.59 12.26 21.04
CA ASN A 33 13.88 11.67 22.18
C ASN A 33 14.23 10.21 22.45
N LEU A 34 14.74 9.49 21.45
CA LEU A 34 15.13 8.09 21.60
C LEU A 34 16.34 7.97 22.55
N LYS A 35 16.20 7.13 23.57
CA LYS A 35 17.27 6.88 24.52
C LYS A 35 18.12 5.68 24.07
N LYS A 36 19.28 5.57 24.65
CA LYS A 36 20.21 4.47 24.41
C LYS A 36 19.54 3.11 24.66
N GLY A 37 19.59 2.24 23.65
CA GLY A 37 19.06 0.88 23.70
C GLY A 37 17.56 0.76 23.53
N GLU A 38 16.83 1.88 23.34
CA GLU A 38 15.38 1.84 23.06
C GLU A 38 15.10 1.37 21.62
N LYS A 39 13.87 0.87 21.39
CA LYS A 39 13.41 0.40 20.10
C LYS A 39 12.46 1.41 19.46
N ILE A 40 12.53 1.50 18.13
CA ILE A 40 11.51 2.19 17.32
C ILE A 40 10.57 1.12 16.77
N GLY A 41 9.29 1.16 17.15
CA GLY A 41 8.26 0.22 16.68
C GLY A 41 7.33 0.86 15.67
N PHE A 42 7.00 0.14 14.58
CA PHE A 42 6.03 0.54 13.58
C PHE A 42 5.48 -0.69 12.83
N ASP A 43 4.32 -0.55 12.20
CA ASP A 43 3.81 -1.57 11.28
C ASP A 43 4.58 -1.51 9.96
N GLY A 44 5.39 -2.52 9.66
CA GLY A 44 6.21 -2.60 8.45
C GLY A 44 5.40 -2.68 7.15
N ARG A 45 4.09 -2.93 7.22
CA ARG A 45 3.21 -2.95 6.05
C ARG A 45 2.81 -1.55 5.57
N VAL A 46 2.96 -0.52 6.41
CA VAL A 46 2.52 0.85 6.13
C VAL A 46 3.65 1.89 6.16
N VAL A 47 4.88 1.44 6.37
CA VAL A 47 6.09 2.28 6.34
C VAL A 47 6.90 1.93 5.10
N SER A 48 7.32 2.94 4.34
CA SER A 48 8.14 2.74 3.14
C SER A 48 9.53 2.19 3.48
N MET A 49 10.19 1.55 2.52
CA MET A 49 11.56 1.05 2.69
C MET A 49 12.52 2.17 3.11
N ASP A 50 12.43 3.34 2.48
CA ASP A 50 13.31 4.48 2.76
C ASP A 50 13.11 4.99 4.19
N GLU A 51 11.84 5.10 4.64
CA GLU A 51 11.54 5.50 6.02
C GLU A 51 12.00 4.44 7.02
N GLY A 52 11.77 3.15 6.73
CA GLY A 52 12.24 2.05 7.57
C GLY A 52 13.76 2.04 7.72
N GLN A 53 14.51 2.29 6.64
CA GLN A 53 15.96 2.42 6.68
C GLN A 53 16.40 3.63 7.52
N LEU A 54 15.74 4.78 7.36
CA LEU A 54 16.02 5.97 8.18
C LEU A 54 15.79 5.69 9.67
N TYR A 55 14.70 5.01 10.04
CA TYR A 55 14.43 4.64 11.43
C TYR A 55 15.45 3.66 11.98
N ASP A 56 15.91 2.70 11.18
CA ASP A 56 16.96 1.76 11.56
C ASP A 56 18.30 2.47 11.79
N GLU A 57 18.66 3.44 10.94
CA GLU A 57 19.85 4.27 11.14
C GLU A 57 19.77 5.10 12.43
N ILE A 58 18.61 5.69 12.72
CA ILE A 58 18.40 6.44 13.97
C ILE A 58 18.53 5.49 15.17
N ALA A 59 17.86 4.34 15.15
CA ALA A 59 17.92 3.37 16.22
C ALA A 59 19.36 2.90 16.50
N LYS A 60 20.11 2.58 15.45
CA LYS A 60 21.53 2.17 15.56
C LYS A 60 22.43 3.24 16.18
N LYS A 61 22.22 4.54 15.85
CA LYS A 61 22.95 5.64 16.49
C LYS A 61 22.75 5.70 18.00
N HIS A 62 21.59 5.23 18.47
CA HIS A 62 21.24 5.15 19.90
C HIS A 62 21.48 3.74 20.50
N GLU A 63 22.25 2.88 19.84
CA GLU A 63 22.49 1.48 20.25
C GLU A 63 21.19 0.67 20.43
N GLY A 64 20.12 1.04 19.73
CA GLY A 64 18.81 0.39 19.69
C GLY A 64 18.58 -0.39 18.39
N CYS A 65 17.33 -0.74 18.14
CA CYS A 65 16.90 -1.43 16.91
C CYS A 65 15.48 -1.02 16.52
N ILE A 66 15.07 -1.40 15.30
CA ILE A 66 13.66 -1.28 14.87
C ILE A 66 12.90 -2.57 15.18
N GLU A 67 11.58 -2.45 15.38
CA GLU A 67 10.62 -3.55 15.46
C GLU A 67 9.46 -3.26 14.53
N TYR A 68 9.30 -4.04 13.46
CA TYR A 68 8.36 -3.75 12.37
C TYR A 68 7.37 -4.89 12.10
N SER A 69 7.38 -5.93 12.94
CA SER A 69 6.52 -7.11 12.79
C SER A 69 5.17 -7.00 13.48
N VAL A 70 4.96 -5.95 14.28
CA VAL A 70 3.78 -5.77 15.13
C VAL A 70 3.06 -4.48 14.81
N ASP A 71 1.75 -4.57 14.53
CA ASP A 71 0.86 -3.41 14.48
C ASP A 71 0.37 -3.09 15.91
N LEU A 72 1.06 -2.14 16.57
CA LEU A 72 0.71 -1.71 17.93
C LEU A 72 -0.65 -0.99 18.01
N ILE A 73 -1.15 -0.45 16.90
CA ILE A 73 -2.46 0.20 16.84
C ILE A 73 -3.58 -0.83 16.90
N ASP A 74 -3.39 -2.01 16.29
CA ASP A 74 -4.37 -3.09 16.30
C ASP A 74 -4.67 -3.61 17.72
N GLU A 75 -3.68 -3.56 18.62
CA GLU A 75 -3.84 -3.96 20.02
C GLU A 75 -4.78 -3.03 20.80
N ILE A 76 -4.85 -1.75 20.45
CA ILE A 76 -5.63 -0.74 21.17
C ILE A 76 -6.93 -0.35 20.45
N TRP A 77 -7.01 -0.56 19.14
CA TRP A 77 -8.21 -0.25 18.33
C TRP A 77 -9.07 -1.50 18.16
N THR A 78 -9.72 -1.92 19.22
CA THR A 78 -10.48 -3.17 19.30
C THR A 78 -11.73 -3.24 18.41
N ASP A 79 -12.24 -2.11 17.96
CA ASP A 79 -13.38 -1.98 17.04
C ASP A 79 -12.97 -1.49 15.65
N ARG A 80 -11.71 -1.72 15.27
CA ARG A 80 -11.18 -1.37 13.94
C ARG A 80 -12.02 -2.05 12.84
N PRO A 81 -12.57 -1.27 11.88
CA PRO A 81 -13.34 -1.85 10.80
C PRO A 81 -12.45 -2.75 9.92
N PRO A 82 -12.99 -3.88 9.43
CA PRO A 82 -12.25 -4.72 8.47
C PRO A 82 -12.05 -3.99 7.16
N LEU A 83 -11.11 -4.51 6.35
CA LEU A 83 -10.96 -4.06 4.96
C LEU A 83 -12.27 -4.25 4.20
N SER A 84 -12.53 -3.38 3.23
CA SER A 84 -13.72 -3.45 2.37
C SER A 84 -13.77 -4.78 1.61
N GLU A 85 -14.96 -5.40 1.57
CA GLU A 85 -15.27 -6.59 0.78
C GLU A 85 -16.17 -6.26 -0.43
N LYS A 86 -16.33 -4.97 -0.76
CA LYS A 86 -17.18 -4.55 -1.88
C LYS A 86 -16.71 -5.17 -3.18
N PRO A 87 -17.63 -5.62 -4.07
CA PRO A 87 -17.27 -6.31 -5.29
C PRO A 87 -16.57 -5.39 -6.29
N ALA A 88 -15.61 -5.97 -7.01
CA ALA A 88 -15.07 -5.37 -8.22
C ALA A 88 -16.01 -5.61 -9.39
N PHE A 89 -15.95 -4.76 -10.41
CA PHE A 89 -16.68 -4.91 -11.66
C PHE A 89 -15.81 -4.59 -12.87
N ASP A 90 -16.09 -5.25 -13.98
CA ASP A 90 -15.41 -5.03 -15.25
C ASP A 90 -15.77 -3.67 -15.87
N LEU A 91 -14.78 -2.98 -16.41
CA LEU A 91 -14.94 -1.81 -17.24
C LEU A 91 -14.68 -2.17 -18.70
N ASP A 92 -15.73 -2.04 -19.52
CA ASP A 92 -15.72 -2.42 -20.95
C ASP A 92 -14.58 -1.70 -21.73
N VAL A 93 -13.96 -2.44 -22.64
CA VAL A 93 -12.85 -1.96 -23.50
C VAL A 93 -13.22 -0.69 -24.28
N LYS A 94 -14.49 -0.50 -24.62
CA LYS A 94 -14.96 0.75 -25.28
C LYS A 94 -14.69 2.01 -24.44
N TYR A 95 -14.53 1.88 -23.11
CA TYR A 95 -14.20 2.98 -22.21
C TYR A 95 -12.71 3.00 -21.86
N THR A 96 -12.05 1.85 -21.83
CA THR A 96 -10.65 1.72 -21.44
C THR A 96 -9.67 1.79 -22.60
N GLY A 97 -10.17 1.63 -23.85
CA GLY A 97 -9.40 1.77 -25.09
C GLY A 97 -8.51 0.58 -25.45
N LYS A 98 -8.02 -0.19 -24.47
CA LYS A 98 -7.17 -1.38 -24.66
C LYS A 98 -7.66 -2.53 -23.79
N THR A 99 -7.49 -3.75 -24.27
CA THR A 99 -7.70 -4.98 -23.50
C THR A 99 -6.61 -5.12 -22.43
N VAL A 100 -6.86 -5.99 -21.46
CA VAL A 100 -5.84 -6.34 -20.43
C VAL A 100 -4.59 -6.92 -21.08
N ALA A 101 -4.77 -7.87 -22.01
CA ALA A 101 -3.64 -8.50 -22.71
C ALA A 101 -2.76 -7.48 -23.45
N GLU A 102 -3.35 -6.48 -24.14
CA GLU A 102 -2.60 -5.41 -24.82
C GLU A 102 -1.83 -4.55 -23.81
N LYS A 103 -2.45 -4.19 -22.68
CA LYS A 103 -1.78 -3.40 -21.64
C LYS A 103 -0.62 -4.16 -21.00
N LEU A 104 -0.82 -5.45 -20.69
CA LEU A 104 0.25 -6.29 -20.15
C LEU A 104 1.42 -6.43 -21.13
N ALA A 105 1.14 -6.52 -22.46
CA ALA A 105 2.18 -6.54 -23.47
C ALA A 105 2.95 -5.21 -23.50
N ASP A 106 2.26 -4.06 -23.50
CA ASP A 106 2.89 -2.74 -23.47
C ASP A 106 3.80 -2.57 -22.23
N ILE A 107 3.34 -3.02 -21.05
CA ILE A 107 4.10 -2.91 -19.81
C ILE A 107 5.36 -3.79 -19.90
N ARG A 108 5.25 -5.04 -20.40
CA ARG A 108 6.41 -5.93 -20.59
C ARG A 108 7.46 -5.34 -21.54
N GLU A 109 7.01 -4.68 -22.61
CA GLU A 109 7.93 -3.96 -23.50
C GLU A 109 8.72 -2.90 -22.73
N LYS A 110 8.07 -2.14 -21.85
CA LYS A 110 8.73 -1.14 -21.00
C LYS A 110 9.63 -1.75 -19.94
N MET A 111 9.28 -2.91 -19.39
CA MET A 111 10.17 -3.65 -18.48
C MET A 111 11.46 -4.07 -19.18
N VAL A 112 11.37 -4.58 -20.42
CA VAL A 112 12.55 -4.93 -21.23
C VAL A 112 13.42 -3.69 -21.51
N GLU A 113 12.81 -2.56 -21.93
CA GLU A 113 13.53 -1.31 -22.15
C GLU A 113 14.25 -0.80 -20.88
N ALA A 114 13.65 -1.04 -19.71
CA ALA A 114 14.19 -0.65 -18.40
C ALA A 114 15.16 -1.71 -17.80
N GLU A 115 15.42 -2.81 -18.49
CA GLU A 115 16.20 -3.95 -18.00
C GLU A 115 15.67 -4.49 -16.65
N ALA A 116 14.33 -4.48 -16.48
CA ALA A 116 13.65 -4.92 -15.26
C ALA A 116 13.05 -6.31 -15.45
N ASP A 117 13.43 -7.26 -14.61
CA ASP A 117 12.88 -8.63 -14.61
C ASP A 117 11.52 -8.70 -13.91
N MET A 118 11.28 -7.80 -12.96
CA MET A 118 10.06 -7.73 -12.16
C MET A 118 9.59 -6.29 -11.99
N HIS A 119 8.27 -6.10 -11.94
CA HIS A 119 7.64 -4.81 -11.69
C HIS A 119 6.61 -4.93 -10.57
N VAL A 120 6.85 -4.25 -9.46
CA VAL A 120 5.93 -4.17 -8.32
C VAL A 120 4.99 -3.01 -8.55
N VAL A 121 3.67 -3.26 -8.49
CA VAL A 121 2.63 -2.25 -8.66
C VAL A 121 1.84 -2.13 -7.36
N THR A 122 1.98 -1.00 -6.68
CA THR A 122 1.29 -0.72 -5.41
C THR A 122 0.24 0.38 -5.54
N THR A 123 0.22 1.09 -6.67
CA THR A 123 -0.75 2.14 -6.96
C THR A 123 -2.06 1.51 -7.41
N LEU A 124 -3.13 1.72 -6.67
CA LEU A 124 -4.45 1.12 -6.94
C LEU A 124 -5.01 1.55 -8.30
N ASP A 125 -4.76 2.80 -8.71
CA ASP A 125 -5.15 3.33 -10.02
C ASP A 125 -4.51 2.53 -11.15
N ASP A 126 -3.21 2.26 -11.06
CA ASP A 126 -2.46 1.52 -12.08
C ASP A 126 -2.93 0.07 -12.17
N ILE A 127 -3.20 -0.58 -11.04
CA ILE A 127 -3.74 -1.94 -11.01
C ILE A 127 -5.12 -1.97 -11.65
N CYS A 128 -6.03 -1.07 -11.23
CA CYS A 128 -7.38 -0.97 -11.77
C CYS A 128 -7.39 -0.62 -13.26
N TRP A 129 -6.46 0.25 -13.70
CA TRP A 129 -6.29 0.58 -15.11
C TRP A 129 -5.79 -0.62 -15.91
N THR A 130 -4.75 -1.29 -15.43
CA THR A 130 -4.13 -2.44 -16.10
C THR A 130 -5.14 -3.56 -16.31
N LEU A 131 -5.91 -3.89 -15.28
CA LEU A 131 -6.84 -5.01 -15.27
C LEU A 131 -8.25 -4.67 -15.78
N ASN A 132 -8.51 -3.43 -16.18
CA ASN A 132 -9.84 -2.97 -16.58
C ASN A 132 -10.93 -3.28 -15.56
N ILE A 133 -10.62 -3.19 -14.27
CA ILE A 133 -11.59 -3.33 -13.18
C ILE A 133 -11.79 -2.02 -12.44
N ARG A 134 -12.92 -1.91 -11.79
CA ARG A 134 -13.23 -0.83 -10.84
C ARG A 134 -13.93 -1.43 -9.63
N GLY A 135 -13.95 -0.69 -8.53
CA GLY A 135 -14.62 -1.07 -7.29
C GLY A 135 -15.01 0.16 -6.49
N ASP A 136 -15.38 -0.05 -5.24
CA ASP A 136 -15.84 1.01 -4.34
C ASP A 136 -15.22 0.84 -2.94
N ASP A 137 -13.94 0.46 -2.91
CA ASP A 137 -13.20 0.27 -1.65
C ASP A 137 -12.77 1.59 -1.01
N SER A 138 -12.70 2.65 -1.79
CA SER A 138 -12.36 4.00 -1.32
C SER A 138 -13.48 4.97 -1.69
N ASP A 139 -13.87 5.82 -0.73
CA ASP A 139 -14.88 6.84 -0.99
C ASP A 139 -14.41 7.80 -2.10
N PHE A 140 -15.28 8.05 -3.07
CA PHE A 140 -15.07 8.95 -4.22
C PHE A 140 -14.05 8.47 -5.26
N PHE A 141 -13.40 7.33 -5.07
CA PHE A 141 -12.46 6.74 -6.02
C PHE A 141 -12.89 5.30 -6.38
N PRO A 142 -13.11 4.99 -7.67
CA PRO A 142 -13.59 3.66 -8.08
C PRO A 142 -12.45 2.64 -8.10
N LEU A 143 -11.80 2.42 -6.96
CA LEU A 143 -10.61 1.59 -6.82
C LEU A 143 -10.90 0.29 -6.06
N VAL A 144 -10.04 -0.69 -6.29
CA VAL A 144 -10.07 -1.99 -5.59
C VAL A 144 -8.77 -2.15 -4.82
N LEU A 145 -8.86 -2.42 -3.51
CA LEU A 145 -7.69 -2.71 -2.68
C LEU A 145 -6.98 -3.97 -3.17
N SER A 146 -5.76 -3.79 -3.63
CA SER A 146 -4.96 -4.86 -4.21
C SER A 146 -3.48 -4.45 -4.30
N TYR A 147 -2.61 -5.42 -4.51
CA TYR A 147 -1.23 -5.25 -4.92
C TYR A 147 -0.98 -6.08 -6.17
N ALA A 148 0.05 -5.78 -6.91
CA ALA A 148 0.45 -6.63 -8.02
C ALA A 148 1.96 -6.72 -8.16
N LEU A 149 2.38 -7.87 -8.69
CA LEU A 149 3.74 -8.15 -9.11
C LEU A 149 3.68 -8.69 -10.52
N MET A 150 4.42 -8.10 -11.43
CA MET A 150 4.48 -8.55 -12.82
C MET A 150 5.88 -9.05 -13.14
N ASP A 151 5.95 -10.21 -13.77
CA ASP A 151 7.16 -10.75 -14.37
C ASP A 151 6.99 -10.89 -15.91
N GLU A 152 7.98 -11.51 -16.54
CA GLU A 152 8.00 -11.75 -17.99
C GLU A 152 6.76 -12.50 -18.50
N LYS A 153 6.16 -13.38 -17.68
CA LYS A 153 5.11 -14.34 -18.10
C LYS A 153 3.77 -14.09 -17.45
N SER A 154 3.78 -13.67 -16.18
CA SER A 154 2.60 -13.63 -15.31
C SER A 154 2.36 -12.24 -14.76
N TYR A 155 1.10 -11.97 -14.41
CA TYR A 155 0.70 -10.84 -13.60
C TYR A 155 0.07 -11.40 -12.32
N HIS A 156 0.77 -11.30 -11.20
CA HIS A 156 0.35 -11.79 -9.90
C HIS A 156 -0.47 -10.71 -9.20
N LEU A 157 -1.76 -10.95 -9.03
CA LEU A 157 -2.69 -10.04 -8.36
C LEU A 157 -2.97 -10.53 -6.95
N TYR A 158 -2.64 -9.72 -5.95
CA TYR A 158 -2.92 -9.96 -4.53
C TYR A 158 -4.17 -9.19 -4.14
N ILE A 159 -5.27 -9.90 -3.95
CA ILE A 159 -6.60 -9.32 -3.74
C ILE A 159 -7.46 -10.24 -2.88
N ASP A 160 -8.46 -9.68 -2.20
CA ASP A 160 -9.52 -10.51 -1.62
C ASP A 160 -10.37 -11.11 -2.75
N GLU A 161 -10.21 -12.42 -2.95
CA GLU A 161 -10.87 -13.16 -4.03
C GLU A 161 -12.40 -13.06 -4.00
N ARG A 162 -13.01 -12.78 -2.82
CA ARG A 162 -14.45 -12.60 -2.66
C ARG A 162 -15.00 -11.39 -3.44
N LYS A 163 -14.14 -10.46 -3.82
CA LYS A 163 -14.50 -9.29 -4.65
C LYS A 163 -14.67 -9.62 -6.13
N LEU A 164 -14.16 -10.76 -6.57
CA LEU A 164 -14.12 -11.14 -7.99
C LEU A 164 -15.24 -12.14 -8.29
N ASP A 165 -16.08 -11.82 -9.25
CA ASP A 165 -17.05 -12.79 -9.79
C ASP A 165 -16.38 -13.80 -10.73
N ASP A 166 -17.13 -14.86 -11.10
CA ASP A 166 -16.62 -15.92 -11.95
C ASP A 166 -16.21 -15.45 -13.36
N ASN A 167 -16.86 -14.40 -13.89
CA ASN A 167 -16.53 -13.85 -15.20
C ASN A 167 -15.17 -13.11 -15.16
N ILE A 168 -14.94 -12.29 -14.13
CA ILE A 168 -13.67 -11.61 -13.93
C ILE A 168 -12.55 -12.65 -13.73
N LYS A 169 -12.78 -13.67 -12.91
CA LYS A 169 -11.79 -14.75 -12.67
C LYS A 169 -11.45 -15.50 -13.97
N ALA A 170 -12.45 -15.85 -14.76
CA ALA A 170 -12.23 -16.54 -16.03
C ALA A 170 -11.45 -15.69 -17.03
N ARG A 171 -11.76 -14.37 -17.11
CA ARG A 171 -11.02 -13.42 -17.94
C ARG A 171 -9.58 -13.27 -17.46
N PHE A 172 -9.36 -13.11 -16.17
CA PHE A 172 -8.02 -13.01 -15.58
C PHE A 172 -7.17 -14.23 -15.92
N ALA A 173 -7.73 -15.44 -15.76
CA ALA A 173 -7.04 -16.66 -16.12
C ALA A 173 -6.66 -16.71 -17.61
N ALA A 174 -7.55 -16.23 -18.51
CA ALA A 174 -7.28 -16.15 -19.94
C ALA A 174 -6.18 -15.13 -20.30
N ASP A 175 -6.08 -14.05 -19.54
CA ASP A 175 -5.08 -12.98 -19.73
C ASP A 175 -3.73 -13.26 -19.01
N GLY A 176 -3.59 -14.40 -18.34
CA GLY A 176 -2.36 -14.78 -17.61
C GLY A 176 -2.20 -14.06 -16.27
N VAL A 177 -3.30 -13.63 -15.67
CA VAL A 177 -3.33 -13.08 -14.31
C VAL A 177 -3.50 -14.23 -13.31
N VAL A 178 -2.61 -14.31 -12.33
CA VAL A 178 -2.64 -15.27 -11.23
C VAL A 178 -3.12 -14.57 -9.98
N ILE A 179 -4.19 -15.08 -9.36
CA ILE A 179 -4.80 -14.48 -8.17
C ILE A 179 -4.17 -15.10 -6.92
N HIS A 180 -3.81 -14.25 -5.96
CA HIS A 180 -3.29 -14.62 -4.65
C HIS A 180 -4.10 -13.96 -3.53
N PRO A 181 -4.13 -14.53 -2.33
CA PRO A 181 -4.67 -13.85 -1.15
C PRO A 181 -4.01 -12.49 -0.92
N TYR A 182 -4.80 -11.50 -0.50
CA TYR A 182 -4.34 -10.11 -0.37
C TYR A 182 -3.07 -9.94 0.48
N ASN A 183 -2.96 -10.70 1.57
CA ASN A 183 -1.83 -10.56 2.50
C ASN A 183 -0.56 -11.32 2.08
N ASP A 184 -0.64 -12.21 1.08
CA ASP A 184 0.53 -12.99 0.62
C ASP A 184 1.60 -12.12 -0.06
N ILE A 185 1.28 -10.84 -0.36
CA ILE A 185 2.26 -9.87 -0.87
C ILE A 185 3.40 -9.60 0.14
N TYR A 186 3.19 -9.88 1.42
CA TYR A 186 4.17 -9.63 2.48
C TYR A 186 5.05 -10.84 2.80
N GLU A 187 4.84 -11.98 2.14
CA GLU A 187 5.59 -13.22 2.32
C GLU A 187 6.64 -13.43 1.22
#